data_f21ad74936f34569bb72432ee2ff96d8
#
_entry.id   f21ad74936f34569bb72432ee2ff96d8
#
_cell.length_a   1.000
_cell.length_b   1.000
_cell.length_c   1.000
_cell.angle_alpha   90.00
_cell.angle_beta   90.00
_cell.angle_gamma   90.00
#
_symmetry.space_group_name_H-M   'P 1'
#
loop_
_entity.id
_entity.type
_entity.pdbx_description
1 polymer ?
#
loop_
_entity_poly.entity_id
_entity_poly.type
_entity_poly.pdbx_seq_one_letter_code
_entity_poly.pdbx_strand_id
1 'polypeptide(L)'
;MSGPPALAAALRCRREGHALPREFHLDESIYEYELDAIWRRSWLLAGRSAQAAEPGEFFRFDVAAYSVVVVRDEAGTLHALHNTCHHRGMPVCLEPAGVVKRWVCPYHRWSYGLDGRLLGCDGIEDVIDVDEYGLHRIAVAEVGGLVFVWLSGSASRFEDAGRELGAALCTAGARAGEGCPPDRLRRPCELEAGLAGLYRFPREDRWWAAKRTPLAPGFVTESLDGAPVTPLMGD
;
A
#
# COMPACT_ATOMS: atom_id res chain seq x y z
N MET A 1 -3.52 -21.16 -10.58
CA MET A 1 -2.28 -21.70 -9.98
C MET A 1 -2.66 -22.41 -8.69
N SER A 2 -2.29 -23.66 -8.52
CA SER A 2 -2.48 -24.37 -7.25
C SER A 2 -1.51 -23.80 -6.22
N GLY A 3 -1.99 -23.55 -4.99
CA GLY A 3 -1.15 -23.04 -3.90
C GLY A 3 -0.08 -24.04 -3.45
N PRO A 4 0.86 -23.62 -2.60
CA PRO A 4 1.92 -24.51 -2.09
C PRO A 4 1.34 -25.68 -1.28
N PRO A 5 2.04 -26.82 -1.21
CA PRO A 5 1.59 -27.99 -0.44
C PRO A 5 1.33 -27.67 1.05
N ALA A 6 2.10 -26.75 1.63
CA ALA A 6 1.92 -26.28 3.00
C ALA A 6 0.55 -25.64 3.21
N LEU A 7 0.07 -24.82 2.26
CA LEU A 7 -1.26 -24.22 2.29
C LEU A 7 -2.36 -25.29 2.31
N ALA A 8 -2.26 -26.29 1.42
CA ALA A 8 -3.22 -27.38 1.37
C ALA A 8 -3.25 -28.22 2.67
N ALA A 9 -2.08 -28.40 3.30
CA ALA A 9 -1.97 -29.08 4.58
C ALA A 9 -2.60 -28.24 5.71
N ALA A 10 -2.29 -26.96 5.77
CA ALA A 10 -2.83 -26.03 6.77
C ALA A 10 -4.36 -25.90 6.65
N LEU A 11 -4.90 -25.83 5.42
CA LEU A 11 -6.35 -25.79 5.18
C LEU A 11 -7.06 -27.05 5.71
N ARG A 12 -6.46 -28.23 5.61
CA ARG A 12 -7.03 -29.47 6.18
C ARG A 12 -7.06 -29.48 7.71
N CYS A 13 -6.16 -28.75 8.35
CA CYS A 13 -6.10 -28.62 9.81
C CYS A 13 -7.02 -27.52 10.36
N ARG A 14 -7.66 -26.75 9.49
CA ARG A 14 -8.58 -25.67 9.89
C ARG A 14 -9.79 -26.27 10.63
N ARG A 15 -10.17 -25.61 11.73
CA ARG A 15 -11.37 -25.93 12.50
C ARG A 15 -12.28 -24.72 12.56
N GLU A 16 -13.57 -24.93 12.34
CA GLU A 16 -14.55 -23.86 12.47
C GLU A 16 -14.58 -23.30 13.90
N GLY A 17 -14.66 -21.98 14.05
CA GLY A 17 -14.65 -21.30 15.35
C GLY A 17 -13.30 -21.26 16.06
N HIS A 18 -12.21 -21.69 15.40
CA HIS A 18 -10.85 -21.65 15.93
C HIS A 18 -9.97 -20.70 15.11
N ALA A 19 -8.87 -20.24 15.70
CA ALA A 19 -7.83 -19.50 14.98
C ALA A 19 -7.25 -20.36 13.84
N LEU A 20 -6.70 -19.68 12.83
CA LEU A 20 -6.00 -20.35 11.74
C LEU A 20 -4.78 -21.15 12.30
N PRO A 21 -4.46 -22.29 11.70
CA PRO A 21 -3.24 -23.03 12.04
C PRO A 21 -2.00 -22.14 11.98
N ARG A 22 -1.03 -22.41 12.84
CA ARG A 22 0.21 -21.65 12.99
C ARG A 22 0.96 -21.47 11.66
N GLU A 23 0.92 -22.46 10.80
CA GLU A 23 1.57 -22.49 9.49
C GLU A 23 1.12 -21.35 8.58
N PHE A 24 -0.15 -20.94 8.66
CA PHE A 24 -0.64 -19.75 7.94
C PHE A 24 0.10 -18.48 8.29
N HIS A 25 0.68 -18.40 9.47
CA HIS A 25 1.34 -17.19 9.96
C HIS A 25 2.86 -17.25 9.81
N LEU A 26 3.46 -18.42 9.66
CA LEU A 26 4.90 -18.61 9.76
C LEU A 26 5.52 -19.28 8.55
N ASP A 27 4.74 -19.97 7.71
CA ASP A 27 5.28 -20.67 6.55
C ASP A 27 5.56 -19.65 5.42
N GLU A 28 6.83 -19.58 5.01
CA GLU A 28 7.28 -18.62 4.00
C GLU A 28 6.65 -18.88 2.63
N SER A 29 6.43 -20.16 2.27
CA SER A 29 5.81 -20.51 1.00
C SER A 29 4.34 -20.11 0.92
N ILE A 30 3.63 -20.10 2.05
CA ILE A 30 2.26 -19.57 2.14
C ILE A 30 2.30 -18.05 1.99
N TYR A 31 3.23 -17.38 2.68
CA TYR A 31 3.39 -15.93 2.58
C TYR A 31 3.69 -15.47 1.15
N GLU A 32 4.65 -16.09 0.49
CA GLU A 32 4.97 -15.78 -0.91
C GLU A 32 3.77 -15.99 -1.84
N TYR A 33 3.03 -17.07 -1.62
CA TYR A 33 1.81 -17.33 -2.38
C TYR A 33 0.75 -16.26 -2.16
N GLU A 34 0.59 -15.76 -0.94
CA GLU A 34 -0.35 -14.69 -0.61
C GLU A 34 0.05 -13.36 -1.25
N LEU A 35 1.34 -13.05 -1.26
CA LEU A 35 1.83 -11.86 -1.95
C LEU A 35 1.40 -11.87 -3.42
N ASP A 36 1.52 -13.02 -4.09
CA ASP A 36 1.16 -13.16 -5.49
C ASP A 36 -0.35 -13.28 -5.73
N ALA A 37 -1.07 -14.02 -4.88
CA ALA A 37 -2.46 -14.34 -5.11
C ALA A 37 -3.43 -13.26 -4.61
N ILE A 38 -3.04 -12.51 -3.59
CA ILE A 38 -3.89 -11.53 -2.91
C ILE A 38 -3.30 -10.12 -3.06
N TRP A 39 -2.13 -9.87 -2.47
CA TRP A 39 -1.60 -8.51 -2.32
C TRP A 39 -1.30 -7.83 -3.66
N ARG A 40 -0.73 -8.54 -4.61
CA ARG A 40 -0.45 -8.01 -5.95
C ARG A 40 -1.67 -7.90 -6.85
N ARG A 41 -2.78 -8.53 -6.47
CA ARG A 41 -4.02 -8.62 -7.27
C ARG A 41 -5.22 -7.98 -6.59
N SER A 42 -4.97 -7.12 -5.62
CA SER A 42 -6.00 -6.39 -4.90
C SER A 42 -5.66 -4.90 -4.85
N TRP A 43 -6.70 -4.08 -4.74
CA TRP A 43 -6.53 -2.68 -4.40
C TRP A 43 -6.16 -2.56 -2.93
N LEU A 44 -4.97 -2.01 -2.67
CA LEU A 44 -4.42 -1.84 -1.33
C LEU A 44 -4.63 -0.40 -0.87
N LEU A 45 -5.15 -0.21 0.31
CA LEU A 45 -5.20 1.10 0.94
C LEU A 45 -3.76 1.55 1.26
N ALA A 46 -3.27 2.53 0.52
CA ALA A 46 -1.92 3.04 0.66
C ALA A 46 -1.82 4.22 1.65
N GLY A 47 -2.87 5.03 1.75
CA GLY A 47 -2.86 6.20 2.60
C GLY A 47 -4.07 7.10 2.41
N ARG A 48 -3.91 8.35 2.81
CA ARG A 48 -4.94 9.39 2.68
C ARG A 48 -4.52 10.45 1.67
N SER A 49 -5.47 11.00 0.94
CA SER A 49 -5.24 12.07 -0.03
C SER A 49 -4.58 13.30 0.59
N ALA A 50 -4.88 13.58 1.86
CA ALA A 50 -4.29 14.69 2.61
C ALA A 50 -2.77 14.54 2.84
N GLN A 51 -2.18 13.37 2.60
CA GLN A 51 -0.73 13.16 2.69
C GLN A 51 0.02 13.57 1.41
N ALA A 52 -0.72 13.81 0.32
CA ALA A 52 -0.24 14.35 -0.95
C ALA A 52 -1.32 15.29 -1.50
N ALA A 53 -1.67 16.35 -0.73
CA ALA A 53 -2.74 17.28 -1.07
C ALA A 53 -2.28 18.31 -2.10
N GLU A 54 -1.07 18.84 -1.93
CA GLU A 54 -0.50 19.90 -2.74
C GLU A 54 0.52 19.35 -3.76
N PRO A 55 0.76 20.08 -4.86
CA PRO A 55 1.77 19.69 -5.85
C PRO A 55 3.15 19.44 -5.24
N GLY A 56 3.74 18.31 -5.58
CA GLY A 56 5.02 17.86 -5.07
C GLY A 56 4.96 17.15 -3.72
N GLU A 57 3.86 17.22 -2.99
CA GLU A 57 3.70 16.43 -1.78
C GLU A 57 3.60 14.96 -2.11
N PHE A 58 4.29 14.14 -1.30
CA PHE A 58 4.34 12.70 -1.47
C PHE A 58 4.33 11.97 -0.14
N PHE A 59 3.95 10.71 -0.20
CA PHE A 59 4.19 9.71 0.85
C PHE A 59 4.66 8.39 0.24
N ARG A 60 5.40 7.60 1.04
CA ARG A 60 5.86 6.28 0.67
C ARG A 60 4.97 5.21 1.32
N PHE A 61 4.62 4.21 0.54
CA PHE A 61 3.90 3.03 0.95
C PHE A 61 4.73 1.79 0.67
N ASP A 62 5.08 1.06 1.73
CA ASP A 62 5.89 -0.15 1.63
C ASP A 62 5.03 -1.37 2.01
N VAL A 63 5.10 -2.41 1.19
CA VAL A 63 4.45 -3.69 1.45
C VAL A 63 5.35 -4.82 1.00
N ALA A 64 5.75 -5.70 1.92
CA ALA A 64 6.77 -6.72 1.68
C ALA A 64 8.05 -6.11 1.07
N ALA A 65 8.47 -6.61 -0.09
CA ALA A 65 9.61 -6.08 -0.85
C ALA A 65 9.25 -4.90 -1.77
N TYR A 66 7.98 -4.50 -1.84
CA TYR A 66 7.53 -3.43 -2.73
C TYR A 66 7.54 -2.10 -2.00
N SER A 67 8.18 -1.12 -2.62
CA SER A 67 8.14 0.28 -2.19
C SER A 67 7.50 1.13 -3.29
N VAL A 68 6.52 1.92 -2.91
CA VAL A 68 5.74 2.78 -3.80
C VAL A 68 5.79 4.20 -3.28
N VAL A 69 6.05 5.16 -4.14
CA VAL A 69 5.86 6.58 -3.84
C VAL A 69 4.56 7.07 -4.48
N VAL A 70 3.74 7.71 -3.68
CA VAL A 70 2.51 8.36 -4.12
C VAL A 70 2.73 9.86 -4.06
N VAL A 71 2.49 10.55 -5.17
CA VAL A 71 2.81 11.99 -5.30
C VAL A 71 1.74 12.70 -6.11
N ARG A 72 1.46 13.96 -5.80
CA ARG A 72 0.61 14.83 -6.60
C ARG A 72 1.46 15.69 -7.52
N ASP A 73 1.11 15.74 -8.80
CA ASP A 73 1.81 16.59 -9.76
C ASP A 73 1.25 18.02 -9.79
N GLU A 74 1.89 18.90 -10.59
CA GLU A 74 1.51 20.31 -10.76
C GLU A 74 0.10 20.49 -11.36
N ALA A 75 -0.43 19.47 -12.05
CA ALA A 75 -1.79 19.47 -12.59
C ALA A 75 -2.83 18.98 -11.57
N GLY A 76 -2.41 18.60 -10.38
CA GLY A 76 -3.26 18.02 -9.35
C GLY A 76 -3.53 16.52 -9.54
N THR A 77 -2.86 15.86 -10.48
CA THR A 77 -3.01 14.42 -10.73
C THR A 77 -2.18 13.63 -9.71
N LEU A 78 -2.80 12.60 -9.14
CA LEU A 78 -2.11 11.69 -8.24
C LEU A 78 -1.43 10.58 -9.05
N HIS A 79 -0.15 10.36 -8.79
CA HIS A 79 0.65 9.30 -9.38
C HIS A 79 1.13 8.34 -8.30
N ALA A 80 1.18 7.06 -8.62
CA ALA A 80 1.87 6.05 -7.83
C ALA A 80 2.95 5.40 -8.69
N LEU A 81 4.17 5.36 -8.16
CA LEU A 81 5.36 4.92 -8.88
C LEU A 81 6.11 3.88 -8.04
N HIS A 82 6.64 2.85 -8.68
CA HIS A 82 7.63 2.01 -8.00
C HIS A 82 8.82 2.87 -7.58
N ASN A 83 9.17 2.81 -6.31
CA ASN A 83 10.30 3.53 -5.73
C ASN A 83 11.64 2.86 -6.10
N THR A 84 11.85 2.63 -7.39
CA THR A 84 12.99 1.84 -7.87
C THR A 84 13.53 2.47 -9.14
N CYS A 85 14.76 2.99 -9.07
CA CYS A 85 15.47 3.57 -10.20
C CYS A 85 15.70 2.52 -11.30
N HIS A 86 15.31 2.82 -12.53
CA HIS A 86 15.42 1.90 -13.66
C HIS A 86 16.88 1.59 -14.04
N HIS A 87 17.84 2.41 -13.59
CA HIS A 87 19.25 2.18 -13.86
C HIS A 87 19.80 0.91 -13.17
N ARG A 88 19.70 0.84 -11.81
CA ARG A 88 20.27 -0.27 -11.01
C ARG A 88 19.45 -0.60 -9.76
N GLY A 89 18.15 -0.35 -9.78
CA GLY A 89 17.25 -0.77 -8.71
C GLY A 89 17.34 -0.01 -7.38
N MET A 90 18.14 1.08 -7.31
CA MET A 90 18.21 1.88 -6.08
C MET A 90 16.88 2.60 -5.81
N PRO A 91 16.37 2.64 -4.57
CA PRO A 91 15.24 3.49 -4.23
C PRO A 91 15.52 4.97 -4.57
N VAL A 92 14.57 5.62 -5.26
CA VAL A 92 14.72 7.05 -5.60
C VAL A 92 14.33 7.96 -4.46
N CYS A 93 13.50 7.46 -3.54
CA CYS A 93 13.05 8.17 -2.35
C CYS A 93 13.33 7.32 -1.10
N LEU A 94 14.03 7.89 -0.12
CA LEU A 94 14.34 7.25 1.15
C LEU A 94 13.44 7.74 2.28
N GLU A 95 12.85 8.92 2.13
CA GLU A 95 11.97 9.54 3.13
C GLU A 95 10.56 8.94 3.11
N PRO A 96 9.88 8.85 4.26
CA PRO A 96 8.52 8.33 4.34
C PRO A 96 7.48 9.28 3.74
N ALA A 97 7.71 10.58 3.75
CA ALA A 97 6.86 11.62 3.19
C ALA A 97 7.64 12.93 3.06
N GLY A 98 7.14 13.86 2.25
CA GLY A 98 7.76 15.17 2.08
C GLY A 98 7.25 15.89 0.85
N VAL A 99 8.06 16.83 0.35
CA VAL A 99 7.76 17.61 -0.86
C VAL A 99 8.95 17.53 -1.81
N VAL A 100 8.69 17.20 -3.07
CA VAL A 100 9.71 17.13 -4.12
C VAL A 100 9.24 17.85 -5.39
N LYS A 101 10.18 18.39 -6.15
CA LYS A 101 9.91 18.92 -7.50
C LYS A 101 10.17 17.89 -8.59
N ARG A 102 11.01 16.92 -8.30
CA ARG A 102 11.39 15.80 -9.16
C ARG A 102 12.07 14.73 -8.31
N TRP A 103 12.05 13.51 -8.74
CA TRP A 103 12.82 12.43 -8.13
C TRP A 103 14.26 12.47 -8.62
N VAL A 104 15.23 12.29 -7.73
CA VAL A 104 16.65 12.19 -8.08
C VAL A 104 17.23 10.98 -7.39
N CYS A 105 17.65 10.00 -8.18
CA CYS A 105 18.28 8.79 -7.66
C CYS A 105 19.56 9.16 -6.90
N PRO A 106 19.70 8.75 -5.61
CA PRO A 106 20.87 9.12 -4.82
C PRO A 106 22.15 8.43 -5.29
N TYR A 107 22.04 7.35 -6.09
CA TYR A 107 23.20 6.58 -6.52
C TYR A 107 23.93 7.22 -7.71
N HIS A 108 23.26 7.40 -8.87
CA HIS A 108 23.89 7.95 -10.07
C HIS A 108 23.13 9.15 -10.63
N ARG A 109 22.31 9.80 -9.82
CA ARG A 109 21.63 11.07 -10.11
C ARG A 109 20.65 11.05 -11.30
N TRP A 110 20.25 9.86 -11.76
CA TRP A 110 19.14 9.80 -12.72
C TRP A 110 17.94 10.54 -12.13
N SER A 111 17.33 11.41 -12.92
CA SER A 111 16.24 12.26 -12.47
C SER A 111 14.94 11.96 -13.21
N TYR A 112 13.84 12.00 -12.48
CA TYR A 112 12.52 11.67 -12.99
C TYR A 112 11.50 12.74 -12.61
N GLY A 113 10.52 12.96 -13.49
CA GLY A 113 9.36 13.80 -13.21
C GLY A 113 8.47 13.21 -12.12
N LEU A 114 7.53 14.02 -11.62
CA LEU A 114 6.53 13.53 -10.67
C LEU A 114 5.62 12.47 -11.29
N ASP A 115 5.45 12.49 -12.60
CA ASP A 115 4.73 11.50 -13.39
C ASP A 115 5.55 10.22 -13.70
N GLY A 116 6.81 10.19 -13.26
CA GLY A 116 7.72 9.06 -13.43
C GLY A 116 8.53 9.06 -14.73
N ARG A 117 8.37 10.02 -15.65
CA ARG A 117 9.19 10.07 -16.88
C ARG A 117 10.65 10.37 -16.52
N LEU A 118 11.58 9.74 -17.25
CA LEU A 118 13.00 10.06 -17.14
C LEU A 118 13.23 11.48 -17.68
N LEU A 119 13.91 12.32 -16.91
CA LEU A 119 14.24 13.72 -17.25
C LEU A 119 15.73 13.90 -17.56
N GLY A 120 16.60 13.02 -17.04
CA GLY A 120 18.04 13.05 -17.30
C GLY A 120 18.72 11.84 -16.70
N CYS A 121 19.74 11.36 -17.42
CA CYS A 121 20.46 10.13 -17.10
C CYS A 121 22.00 10.28 -17.22
N ASP A 122 22.50 11.51 -16.93
CA ASP A 122 23.93 11.82 -16.74
C ASP A 122 24.80 11.54 -17.97
N GLY A 123 24.33 12.01 -19.13
CA GLY A 123 25.14 12.05 -20.38
C GLY A 123 25.04 10.79 -21.24
N ILE A 124 24.06 9.93 -21.02
CA ILE A 124 23.76 8.80 -21.91
C ILE A 124 22.40 8.94 -22.61
N GLU A 125 21.82 10.14 -22.59
CA GLU A 125 20.50 10.45 -23.18
C GLU A 125 20.45 10.13 -24.67
N ASP A 126 21.57 10.31 -25.39
CA ASP A 126 21.70 10.02 -26.84
C ASP A 126 21.87 8.53 -27.16
N VAL A 127 22.04 7.69 -26.10
CA VAL A 127 22.35 6.26 -26.28
C VAL A 127 21.16 5.37 -25.95
N ILE A 128 20.23 5.86 -25.13
CA ILE A 128 19.06 5.12 -24.67
C ILE A 128 17.76 5.77 -25.13
N ASP A 129 16.72 4.99 -25.29
CA ASP A 129 15.36 5.53 -25.45
C ASP A 129 14.83 5.96 -24.07
N VAL A 130 14.89 7.27 -23.79
CA VAL A 130 14.50 7.84 -22.49
C VAL A 130 13.07 7.51 -22.10
N ASP A 131 12.17 7.27 -23.06
CA ASP A 131 10.78 6.92 -22.80
C ASP A 131 10.62 5.52 -22.20
N GLU A 132 11.58 4.62 -22.44
CA GLU A 132 11.57 3.26 -21.88
C GLU A 132 12.11 3.19 -20.44
N TYR A 133 12.83 4.23 -19.98
CA TYR A 133 13.54 4.21 -18.70
C TYR A 133 12.87 5.02 -17.59
N GLY A 134 11.62 5.36 -17.74
CA GLY A 134 10.83 5.98 -16.67
C GLY A 134 10.63 5.06 -15.46
N LEU A 135 10.24 5.61 -14.31
CA LEU A 135 9.79 4.82 -13.18
C LEU A 135 8.51 4.05 -13.54
N HIS A 136 8.43 2.79 -13.13
CA HIS A 136 7.23 2.00 -13.38
C HIS A 136 6.02 2.60 -12.68
N ARG A 137 4.98 2.87 -13.45
CA ARG A 137 3.71 3.40 -12.94
C ARG A 137 2.88 2.27 -12.35
N ILE A 138 2.23 2.59 -11.25
CA ILE A 138 1.31 1.72 -10.52
C ILE A 138 -0.08 2.34 -10.64
N ALA A 139 -1.09 1.53 -10.86
CA ALA A 139 -2.45 2.03 -10.87
C ALA A 139 -2.80 2.61 -9.49
N VAL A 140 -3.35 3.81 -9.48
CA VAL A 140 -3.74 4.55 -8.29
C VAL A 140 -5.18 5.01 -8.43
N ALA A 141 -5.92 4.99 -7.34
CA ALA A 141 -7.29 5.48 -7.27
C ALA A 141 -7.52 6.24 -5.96
N GLU A 142 -8.37 7.24 -6.03
CA GLU A 142 -8.75 8.07 -4.90
C GLU A 142 -10.27 8.05 -4.71
N VAL A 143 -10.73 7.77 -3.50
CA VAL A 143 -12.15 7.78 -3.15
C VAL A 143 -12.34 8.18 -1.68
N GLY A 144 -13.21 9.15 -1.42
CA GLY A 144 -13.55 9.58 -0.07
C GLY A 144 -12.35 10.02 0.77
N GLY A 145 -11.32 10.59 0.13
CA GLY A 145 -10.08 11.00 0.79
C GLY A 145 -9.10 9.87 1.10
N LEU A 146 -9.36 8.66 0.60
CA LEU A 146 -8.48 7.50 0.71
C LEU A 146 -7.80 7.21 -0.62
N VAL A 147 -6.54 6.80 -0.56
CA VAL A 147 -5.70 6.47 -1.72
C VAL A 147 -5.46 4.97 -1.77
N PHE A 148 -5.74 4.38 -2.91
CA PHE A 148 -5.54 2.95 -3.18
C PHE A 148 -4.54 2.76 -4.31
N VAL A 149 -3.74 1.70 -4.22
CA VAL A 149 -2.77 1.31 -5.25
C VAL A 149 -2.97 -0.15 -5.65
N TRP A 150 -2.62 -0.49 -6.88
CA TRP A 150 -2.64 -1.85 -7.40
C TRP A 150 -1.27 -2.23 -7.93
N LEU A 151 -0.59 -3.17 -7.27
CA LEU A 151 0.83 -3.45 -7.49
C LEU A 151 1.16 -4.19 -8.80
N SER A 152 0.23 -4.90 -9.41
CA SER A 152 0.47 -5.63 -10.66
C SER A 152 0.08 -4.80 -11.89
N GLY A 153 0.64 -5.11 -13.07
CA GLY A 153 0.45 -4.34 -14.29
C GLY A 153 -0.97 -4.26 -14.84
N SER A 154 -1.88 -5.18 -14.45
CA SER A 154 -3.28 -5.22 -14.92
C SER A 154 -4.22 -5.02 -13.75
N ALA A 155 -4.51 -3.76 -13.42
CA ALA A 155 -5.48 -3.43 -12.39
C ALA A 155 -6.91 -3.85 -12.80
N SER A 156 -7.65 -4.47 -11.89
CA SER A 156 -9.10 -4.57 -12.02
C SER A 156 -9.71 -3.16 -11.95
N ARG A 157 -10.89 -2.98 -12.56
CA ARG A 157 -11.57 -1.69 -12.52
C ARG A 157 -11.87 -1.30 -11.08
N PHE A 158 -11.32 -0.18 -10.65
CA PHE A 158 -11.58 0.37 -9.32
C PHE A 158 -13.02 0.87 -9.17
N GLU A 159 -13.67 1.22 -10.26
CA GLU A 159 -15.02 1.82 -10.30
C GLU A 159 -16.06 0.99 -9.54
N ASP A 160 -15.99 -0.34 -9.63
CA ASP A 160 -16.93 -1.22 -8.94
C ASP A 160 -16.64 -1.28 -7.43
N ALA A 161 -15.37 -1.52 -7.06
CA ALA A 161 -14.93 -1.50 -5.66
C ALA A 161 -15.07 -0.10 -5.04
N GLY A 162 -14.74 0.95 -5.79
CA GLY A 162 -14.85 2.34 -5.37
C GLY A 162 -16.28 2.80 -5.13
N ARG A 163 -17.25 2.28 -5.87
CA ARG A 163 -18.67 2.60 -5.68
C ARG A 163 -19.21 2.00 -4.39
N GLU A 164 -18.91 0.73 -4.13
CA GLU A 164 -19.30 0.07 -2.89
C GLU A 164 -18.63 0.73 -1.67
N LEU A 165 -17.34 1.03 -1.79
CA LEU A 165 -16.56 1.70 -0.76
C LEU A 165 -17.08 3.11 -0.50
N GLY A 166 -17.33 3.90 -1.55
CA GLY A 166 -17.89 5.26 -1.44
C GLY A 166 -19.25 5.27 -0.76
N ALA A 167 -20.15 4.35 -1.14
CA ALA A 167 -21.47 4.21 -0.52
C ALA A 167 -21.36 3.87 0.97
N ALA A 168 -20.45 2.99 1.34
CA ALA A 168 -20.27 2.59 2.73
C ALA A 168 -19.58 3.68 3.58
N LEU A 169 -18.62 4.43 3.03
CA LEU A 169 -18.04 5.61 3.68
C LEU A 169 -19.10 6.69 3.92
N CYS A 170 -20.02 6.91 2.97
CA CYS A 170 -21.15 7.81 3.15
C CYS A 170 -22.09 7.34 4.27
N THR A 171 -22.33 6.03 4.35
CA THR A 171 -23.21 5.45 5.40
C THR A 171 -22.58 5.53 6.79
N ALA A 172 -21.25 5.47 6.88
CA ALA A 172 -20.48 5.61 8.12
C ALA A 172 -20.36 7.08 8.61
N GLY A 173 -21.04 8.03 7.94
CA GLY A 173 -21.07 9.45 8.32
C GLY A 173 -19.97 10.31 7.68
N ALA A 174 -19.20 9.76 6.76
CA ALA A 174 -18.37 10.55 5.87
C ALA A 174 -19.25 11.16 4.77
N ARG A 175 -19.63 12.43 4.86
CA ARG A 175 -20.41 13.12 3.84
C ARG A 175 -19.55 13.27 2.57
N ALA A 176 -20.02 12.69 1.47
CA ALA A 176 -19.43 12.95 0.17
C ALA A 176 -19.57 14.46 -0.16
N GLY A 177 -18.47 15.13 -0.45
CA GLY A 177 -18.46 16.53 -0.86
C GLY A 177 -17.93 17.53 0.18
N GLU A 178 -18.02 17.24 1.46
CA GLU A 178 -17.22 17.93 2.47
C GLU A 178 -16.10 16.99 2.84
N GLY A 179 -14.87 17.29 2.42
CA GLY A 179 -13.71 16.49 2.75
C GLY A 179 -13.76 16.14 4.23
N CYS A 180 -13.67 14.86 4.55
CA CYS A 180 -13.65 14.44 5.95
C CYS A 180 -12.56 15.26 6.65
N PRO A 181 -12.90 16.14 7.61
CA PRO A 181 -11.92 17.03 8.17
C PRO A 181 -10.78 16.18 8.76
N PRO A 182 -9.51 16.51 8.46
CA PRO A 182 -8.34 15.70 8.81
C PRO A 182 -8.23 15.41 10.32
N ASP A 183 -8.94 16.16 11.13
CA ASP A 183 -8.97 16.02 12.58
C ASP A 183 -10.00 15.01 13.11
N ARG A 184 -10.99 14.59 12.32
CA ARG A 184 -11.94 13.53 12.71
C ARG A 184 -11.45 12.11 12.49
N LEU A 185 -10.47 11.92 11.61
CA LEU A 185 -9.80 10.62 11.39
C LEU A 185 -8.60 10.40 12.35
N ARG A 186 -8.62 11.02 13.52
CA ARG A 186 -7.51 10.96 14.48
C ARG A 186 -7.33 9.61 15.18
N ARG A 187 -8.26 8.67 15.02
CA ARG A 187 -8.15 7.35 15.63
C ARG A 187 -8.07 6.28 14.55
N PRO A 188 -6.93 5.58 14.41
CA PRO A 188 -6.79 4.43 13.52
C PRO A 188 -7.91 3.41 13.69
N CYS A 189 -8.39 3.21 14.91
CA CYS A 189 -9.47 2.29 15.24
C CYS A 189 -10.84 2.66 14.63
N GLU A 190 -11.12 3.93 14.36
CA GLU A 190 -12.38 4.35 13.72
C GLU A 190 -12.36 4.08 12.21
N LEU A 191 -11.19 4.23 11.58
CA LEU A 191 -10.99 3.84 10.19
C LEU A 191 -11.05 2.32 10.03
N GLU A 192 -10.41 1.57 10.94
CA GLU A 192 -10.45 0.11 10.97
C GLU A 192 -11.87 -0.42 11.21
N ALA A 193 -12.65 0.19 12.09
CA ALA A 193 -14.03 -0.19 12.33
C ALA A 193 -14.94 0.09 11.12
N GLY A 194 -14.73 1.22 10.42
CA GLY A 194 -15.43 1.55 9.18
C GLY A 194 -15.05 0.61 8.04
N LEU A 195 -13.75 0.37 7.85
CA LEU A 195 -13.22 -0.51 6.80
C LEU A 195 -13.50 -1.98 7.09
N ALA A 196 -13.53 -2.43 8.35
CA ALA A 196 -13.91 -3.80 8.71
C ALA A 196 -15.36 -4.14 8.34
N GLY A 197 -16.24 -3.14 8.22
CA GLY A 197 -17.59 -3.31 7.69
C GLY A 197 -17.64 -3.46 6.17
N LEU A 198 -16.64 -2.92 5.46
CA LEU A 198 -16.55 -2.88 4.00
C LEU A 198 -15.88 -4.12 3.41
N TYR A 199 -14.80 -4.55 4.02
CA TYR A 199 -14.26 -5.86 3.74
C TYR A 199 -15.07 -6.85 4.57
N ARG A 200 -16.06 -7.51 3.98
CA ARG A 200 -16.61 -8.76 4.51
C ARG A 200 -15.52 -9.83 4.47
N PHE A 201 -14.45 -9.58 5.23
CA PHE A 201 -13.63 -10.69 5.66
C PHE A 201 -14.53 -11.58 6.53
N PRO A 202 -14.57 -12.87 6.30
CA PRO A 202 -15.08 -13.78 7.30
C PRO A 202 -14.47 -13.37 8.64
N ARG A 203 -15.23 -13.39 9.73
CA ARG A 203 -14.78 -12.93 11.07
C ARG A 203 -13.42 -13.51 11.51
N GLU A 204 -12.97 -14.54 10.85
CA GLU A 204 -11.74 -15.29 11.08
C GLU A 204 -10.49 -14.62 10.48
N ASP A 205 -10.62 -13.69 9.52
CA ASP A 205 -9.51 -13.11 8.76
C ASP A 205 -9.01 -11.75 9.31
N ARG A 206 -9.54 -11.25 10.43
CA ARG A 206 -9.19 -9.95 11.01
C ARG A 206 -7.72 -9.77 11.42
N TRP A 207 -6.97 -10.85 11.53
CA TRP A 207 -5.60 -10.83 12.05
C TRP A 207 -4.51 -10.61 10.99
N TRP A 208 -4.85 -10.57 9.74
CA TRP A 208 -3.94 -10.63 8.62
C TRP A 208 -3.17 -9.34 8.35
N ALA A 209 -3.83 -8.20 8.38
CA ALA A 209 -3.24 -6.92 8.05
C ALA A 209 -2.29 -6.41 9.14
N ALA A 210 -2.53 -6.76 10.40
CA ALA A 210 -1.80 -6.17 11.53
C ALA A 210 -0.44 -6.82 11.83
N LYS A 211 -0.21 -8.08 11.45
CA LYS A 211 0.96 -8.84 11.95
C LYS A 211 2.18 -8.88 11.04
N ARG A 212 2.09 -8.50 9.76
CA ARG A 212 3.22 -8.64 8.82
C ARG A 212 3.69 -7.33 8.19
N THR A 213 3.05 -6.22 8.46
CA THR A 213 3.64 -4.91 8.17
C THR A 213 4.68 -4.64 9.24
N PRO A 214 5.95 -4.35 8.90
CA PRO A 214 6.90 -3.86 9.89
C PRO A 214 6.29 -2.61 10.51
N LEU A 215 5.90 -2.70 11.77
CA LEU A 215 5.36 -1.57 12.51
C LEU A 215 6.44 -0.50 12.59
N ALA A 216 6.11 0.72 12.18
CA ALA A 216 6.97 1.86 12.43
C ALA A 216 7.25 1.94 13.94
N PRO A 217 8.47 2.32 14.37
CA PRO A 217 8.81 2.45 15.78
C PRO A 217 7.81 3.38 16.47
N GLY A 218 7.06 2.86 17.44
CA GLY A 218 6.07 3.62 18.21
C GLY A 218 4.62 3.15 18.09
N PHE A 219 4.33 2.13 17.30
CA PHE A 219 2.99 1.53 17.27
C PHE A 219 2.82 0.54 18.44
N VAL A 220 1.95 0.88 19.38
CA VAL A 220 1.51 -0.04 20.45
C VAL A 220 0.21 -0.69 19.96
N THR A 221 0.23 -1.99 19.71
CA THR A 221 -0.99 -2.76 19.48
C THR A 221 -1.60 -3.11 20.85
N GLU A 222 -2.75 -2.56 21.16
CA GLU A 222 -3.57 -3.04 22.26
C GLU A 222 -4.27 -4.34 21.80
N SER A 223 -4.29 -5.34 22.67
CA SER A 223 -5.13 -6.51 22.46
C SER A 223 -6.60 -6.11 22.57
N LEU A 224 -7.51 -6.88 21.96
CA LEU A 224 -8.96 -6.67 22.06
C LEU A 224 -9.47 -6.64 23.52
N ASP A 225 -8.67 -7.10 24.47
CA ASP A 225 -8.96 -7.19 25.89
C ASP A 225 -8.27 -6.08 26.71
N GLY A 226 -7.64 -5.10 26.03
CA GLY A 226 -6.95 -3.98 26.68
C GLY A 226 -5.63 -4.35 27.37
N ALA A 227 -5.12 -5.56 27.18
CA ALA A 227 -3.82 -5.96 27.73
C ALA A 227 -2.69 -5.58 26.77
N PRO A 228 -1.58 -5.01 27.27
CA PRO A 228 -0.44 -4.67 26.42
C PRO A 228 0.20 -5.95 25.86
N VAL A 229 0.32 -6.02 24.53
CA VAL A 229 1.08 -7.09 23.87
C VAL A 229 2.55 -6.73 23.95
N THR A 230 3.29 -7.41 24.81
CA THR A 230 4.76 -7.30 24.90
C THR A 230 5.36 -7.87 23.60
N PRO A 231 6.20 -7.13 22.88
CA PRO A 231 6.92 -7.70 21.75
C PRO A 231 7.82 -8.84 22.26
N LEU A 232 7.65 -10.03 21.70
CA LEU A 232 8.65 -11.08 21.86
C LEU A 232 9.89 -10.65 21.09
N MET A 233 10.84 -10.05 21.81
CA MET A 233 12.21 -9.90 21.33
C MET A 233 12.79 -11.31 21.32
N GLY A 234 12.95 -11.88 20.13
CA GLY A 234 13.77 -13.06 19.94
C GLY A 234 15.24 -12.65 19.98
N ASP A 235 16.02 -13.38 20.76
CA ASP A 235 17.47 -13.38 20.73
C ASP A 235 18.00 -13.91 19.39
#